data_40845941d27fb50bc0bdc07c708d735e
#
_entry.id   40845941d27fb50bc0bdc07c708d735e
#
_cell.length_a   1.000
_cell.length_b   1.000
_cell.length_c   1.000
_cell.angle_alpha   90.00
_cell.angle_beta   90.00
_cell.angle_gamma   90.00
#
_symmetry.space_group_name_H-M   'P 1'
#
loop_
_entity.id
_entity.type
_entity.pdbx_description
1 polymer ?
#
loop_
_entity_poly.entity_id
_entity_poly.type
_entity_poly.pdbx_seq_one_letter_code
_entity_poly.pdbx_strand_id
1 'polypeptide(L)'
;MKKFFNIIPGKDACCILLYGDIGDYDDNVRSGDIARELLEAEALSGRIDVRINSNGGEVYAGIAIFNALKNSKADITIYVDGIAASMASVIALCGKPVQMSRYARLMLHSVQGGCYGNKEEMRGCIREIESLEDTLCEMYAARMGKDKEEIRSLYFDGKDHWLRADEALALGLIDGIYDADPLPEDSTPEQVFQIFNNRLHKPQNKSNMNLDELKKRPRFKNCVTDDDFLREVGLLETEAGKVPGLDAEVTRLKGELKEFRDKADADEAAARKKLLDDAENDGRIDATT
;
A
#
# COMPACT_ATOMS: atom_id res chain seq x y z
N MET A 1 19.25 1.74 0.28
CA MET A 1 17.98 1.34 0.91
C MET A 1 17.06 0.77 -0.16
N LYS A 2 16.57 -0.44 0.00
CA LYS A 2 15.56 -0.99 -0.92
C LYS A 2 14.27 -0.22 -0.68
N LYS A 3 13.84 0.58 -1.66
CA LYS A 3 12.47 1.10 -1.67
C LYS A 3 11.55 -0.11 -1.83
N PHE A 4 10.82 -0.45 -0.80
CA PHE A 4 9.70 -1.36 -0.93
C PHE A 4 8.61 -0.56 -1.66
N PHE A 5 8.34 -0.93 -2.89
CA PHE A 5 7.13 -0.49 -3.57
C PHE A 5 5.98 -1.25 -2.92
N ASN A 6 5.02 -0.53 -2.38
CA ASN A 6 3.81 -1.14 -1.81
C ASN A 6 2.82 -1.58 -2.90
N ILE A 7 3.14 -1.36 -4.19
CA ILE A 7 2.31 -1.80 -5.31
C ILE A 7 2.68 -3.23 -5.71
N ILE A 8 1.71 -4.11 -5.67
CA ILE A 8 1.80 -5.47 -6.21
C ILE A 8 0.89 -5.53 -7.44
N PRO A 9 1.44 -5.54 -8.67
CA PRO A 9 0.63 -5.71 -9.86
C PRO A 9 -0.03 -7.10 -9.85
N GLY A 10 -1.34 -7.13 -9.87
CA GLY A 10 -2.13 -8.36 -9.98
C GLY A 10 -2.69 -8.53 -11.40
N LYS A 11 -3.22 -9.72 -11.67
CA LYS A 11 -3.79 -10.06 -12.99
C LYS A 11 -5.05 -9.24 -13.30
N ASP A 12 -5.85 -8.93 -12.27
CA ASP A 12 -7.16 -8.28 -12.38
C ASP A 12 -7.26 -6.98 -11.58
N ALA A 13 -6.33 -6.73 -10.65
CA ALA A 13 -6.27 -5.53 -9.82
C ALA A 13 -4.83 -5.25 -9.40
N CYS A 14 -4.47 -3.99 -9.21
CA CYS A 14 -3.27 -3.63 -8.46
C CYS A 14 -3.56 -3.70 -6.96
N CYS A 15 -2.57 -4.09 -6.16
CA CYS A 15 -2.68 -4.11 -4.71
C CYS A 15 -1.74 -3.06 -4.11
N ILE A 16 -2.25 -2.20 -3.24
CA ILE A 16 -1.46 -1.24 -2.45
C ILE A 16 -1.49 -1.69 -1.00
N LEU A 17 -0.32 -1.77 -0.36
CA LEU A 17 -0.18 -2.21 1.02
C LEU A 17 0.05 -1.01 1.96
N LEU A 18 -0.85 -0.80 2.92
CA LEU A 18 -0.68 0.08 4.06
C LEU A 18 -0.36 -0.78 5.30
N TYR A 19 0.85 -1.37 5.28
CA TYR A 19 1.34 -2.24 6.36
C TYR A 19 2.44 -1.52 7.14
N GLY A 20 2.20 -1.26 8.42
CA GLY A 20 3.10 -0.52 9.30
C GLY A 20 2.48 0.78 9.83
N ASP A 21 3.26 1.55 10.56
CA ASP A 21 2.82 2.82 11.13
C ASP A 21 2.70 3.91 10.05
N ILE A 22 1.72 4.80 10.20
CA ILE A 22 1.46 5.90 9.26
C ILE A 22 2.24 7.13 9.71
N GLY A 23 2.96 7.75 8.78
CA GLY A 23 3.70 8.97 9.05
C GLY A 23 4.70 9.29 7.96
N ASP A 24 5.08 10.58 7.83
CA ASP A 24 6.01 11.03 6.80
C ASP A 24 7.48 10.94 7.23
N TYR A 25 7.80 9.95 8.08
CA TYR A 25 9.15 9.59 8.50
C TYR A 25 9.69 8.37 7.73
N ASP A 26 11.01 8.17 7.77
CA ASP A 26 11.65 6.97 7.21
C ASP A 26 11.08 5.71 7.88
N ASP A 27 10.92 4.64 7.14
CA ASP A 27 10.37 3.33 7.53
C ASP A 27 8.83 3.28 7.77
N ASN A 28 8.11 4.39 7.67
CA ASN A 28 6.64 4.44 7.80
C ASN A 28 5.91 4.36 6.45
N VAL A 29 4.60 4.15 6.51
CA VAL A 29 3.66 4.32 5.40
C VAL A 29 3.49 5.82 5.15
N ARG A 30 4.22 6.34 4.16
CA ARG A 30 4.31 7.79 3.91
C ARG A 30 3.21 8.26 2.97
N SER A 31 2.63 9.41 3.28
CA SER A 31 1.51 9.97 2.50
C SER A 31 1.89 10.25 1.04
N GLY A 32 3.08 10.80 0.80
CA GLY A 32 3.59 11.08 -0.54
C GLY A 32 3.91 9.83 -1.36
N ASP A 33 4.34 8.74 -0.71
CA ASP A 33 4.59 7.47 -1.39
C ASP A 33 3.28 6.82 -1.80
N ILE A 34 2.28 6.76 -0.91
CA ILE A 34 0.96 6.21 -1.23
C ILE A 34 0.26 7.02 -2.33
N ALA A 35 0.34 8.36 -2.31
CA ALA A 35 -0.24 9.19 -3.36
C ALA A 35 0.39 8.89 -4.73
N ARG A 36 1.72 8.73 -4.81
CA ARG A 36 2.43 8.35 -6.04
C ARG A 36 2.05 6.94 -6.49
N GLU A 37 2.05 5.98 -5.57
CA GLU A 37 1.70 4.59 -5.85
C GLU A 37 0.25 4.46 -6.34
N LEU A 38 -0.67 5.25 -5.80
CA LEU A 38 -2.05 5.31 -6.26
C LEU A 38 -2.12 5.76 -7.72
N LEU A 39 -1.41 6.83 -8.10
CA LEU A 39 -1.36 7.31 -9.48
C LEU A 39 -0.73 6.28 -10.43
N GLU A 40 0.32 5.58 -10.01
CA GLU A 40 0.93 4.49 -10.77
C GLU A 40 -0.03 3.30 -10.93
N ALA A 41 -0.74 2.92 -9.86
CA ALA A 41 -1.73 1.85 -9.89
C ALA A 41 -2.93 2.19 -10.78
N GLU A 42 -3.42 3.43 -10.75
CA GLU A 42 -4.48 3.93 -11.64
C GLU A 42 -4.08 3.84 -13.13
N ALA A 43 -2.81 4.07 -13.43
CA ALA A 43 -2.29 3.95 -14.80
C ALA A 43 -2.16 2.49 -15.26
N LEU A 44 -1.99 1.54 -14.34
CA LEU A 44 -1.81 0.11 -14.61
C LEU A 44 -3.13 -0.65 -14.63
N SER A 45 -4.07 -0.30 -13.75
CA SER A 45 -5.33 -1.02 -13.57
C SER A 45 -6.45 -0.07 -13.16
N GLY A 46 -7.64 -0.28 -13.70
CA GLY A 46 -8.85 0.44 -13.27
C GLY A 46 -9.38 -0.04 -11.92
N ARG A 47 -8.85 -1.16 -11.38
CA ARG A 47 -9.22 -1.72 -10.08
C ARG A 47 -8.02 -1.79 -9.16
N ILE A 48 -8.21 -1.35 -7.91
CA ILE A 48 -7.17 -1.29 -6.89
C ILE A 48 -7.69 -1.87 -5.58
N ASP A 49 -6.98 -2.85 -5.05
CA ASP A 49 -7.23 -3.41 -3.72
C ASP A 49 -6.23 -2.77 -2.75
N VAL A 50 -6.73 -1.99 -1.78
CA VAL A 50 -5.91 -1.36 -0.73
C VAL A 50 -6.01 -2.21 0.52
N ARG A 51 -4.88 -2.75 0.97
CA ARG A 51 -4.82 -3.66 2.12
C ARG A 51 -4.19 -2.98 3.32
N ILE A 52 -4.87 -3.04 4.46
CA ILE A 52 -4.48 -2.35 5.68
C ILE A 52 -4.13 -3.34 6.78
N ASN A 53 -2.94 -3.17 7.36
CA ASN A 53 -2.51 -3.78 8.61
C ASN A 53 -1.61 -2.78 9.35
N SER A 54 -2.24 -1.87 10.13
CA SER A 54 -1.59 -0.70 10.70
C SER A 54 -2.18 -0.32 12.05
N ASN A 55 -1.32 0.06 12.99
CA ASN A 55 -1.72 0.63 14.27
C ASN A 55 -2.15 2.12 14.17
N GLY A 56 -2.03 2.72 13.00
CA GLY A 56 -2.28 4.14 12.80
C GLY A 56 -1.00 4.95 12.84
N GLY A 57 -1.07 6.19 13.32
CA GLY A 57 0.08 7.08 13.41
C GLY A 57 -0.31 8.54 13.20
N GLU A 58 0.50 9.27 12.43
CA GLU A 58 0.39 10.71 12.25
C GLU A 58 -0.91 11.12 11.55
N VAL A 59 -1.66 12.05 12.18
CA VAL A 59 -3.00 12.44 11.72
C VAL A 59 -2.94 13.12 10.35
N TYR A 60 -2.02 14.06 10.12
CA TYR A 60 -1.95 14.79 8.86
C TYR A 60 -1.54 13.91 7.69
N ALA A 61 -0.56 13.01 7.88
CA ALA A 61 -0.19 12.02 6.88
C ALA A 61 -1.39 11.10 6.54
N GLY A 62 -2.13 10.68 7.57
CA GLY A 62 -3.32 9.87 7.39
C GLY A 62 -4.46 10.58 6.67
N ILE A 63 -4.74 11.85 6.98
CA ILE A 63 -5.71 12.67 6.25
C ILE A 63 -5.32 12.82 4.78
N ALA A 64 -4.02 12.99 4.48
CA ALA A 64 -3.55 13.08 3.11
C ALA A 64 -3.80 11.76 2.34
N ILE A 65 -3.52 10.60 2.95
CA ILE A 65 -3.81 9.27 2.38
C ILE A 65 -5.34 9.09 2.18
N PHE A 66 -6.13 9.39 3.20
CA PHE A 66 -7.60 9.34 3.12
C PHE A 66 -8.12 10.14 1.92
N ASN A 67 -7.68 11.38 1.77
CA ASN A 67 -8.10 12.25 0.68
C ASN A 67 -7.64 11.74 -0.69
N ALA A 68 -6.43 11.20 -0.80
CA ALA A 68 -5.94 10.60 -2.04
C ALA A 68 -6.83 9.42 -2.47
N LEU A 69 -7.12 8.49 -1.57
CA LEU A 69 -7.99 7.33 -1.84
C LEU A 69 -9.43 7.76 -2.15
N LYS A 70 -10.00 8.69 -1.36
CA LYS A 70 -11.35 9.21 -1.55
C LYS A 70 -11.56 9.82 -2.93
N ASN A 71 -10.59 10.63 -3.38
CA ASN A 71 -10.67 11.37 -4.64
C ASN A 71 -10.25 10.56 -5.86
N SER A 72 -9.69 9.37 -5.68
CA SER A 72 -9.34 8.45 -6.76
C SER A 72 -10.56 8.05 -7.58
N LYS A 73 -10.39 8.00 -8.91
CA LYS A 73 -11.42 7.55 -9.86
C LYS A 73 -11.40 6.04 -10.10
N ALA A 74 -10.38 5.35 -9.60
CA ALA A 74 -10.29 3.90 -9.70
C ALA A 74 -11.38 3.21 -8.88
N ASP A 75 -11.73 2.00 -9.28
CA ASP A 75 -12.58 1.09 -8.51
C ASP A 75 -11.72 0.51 -7.36
N ILE A 76 -11.78 1.20 -6.20
CA ILE A 76 -11.00 0.83 -5.02
C ILE A 76 -11.87 0.02 -4.06
N THR A 77 -11.30 -1.07 -3.55
CA THR A 77 -11.82 -1.81 -2.39
C THR A 77 -10.76 -1.80 -1.28
N ILE A 78 -11.18 -1.46 -0.07
CA ILE A 78 -10.33 -1.48 1.12
C ILE A 78 -10.48 -2.84 1.82
N TYR A 79 -9.36 -3.43 2.23
CA TYR A 79 -9.31 -4.68 2.98
C TYR A 79 -8.57 -4.49 4.30
N VAL A 80 -9.22 -4.80 5.42
CA VAL A 80 -8.57 -4.83 6.74
C VAL A 80 -8.15 -6.26 7.04
N ASP A 81 -6.84 -6.52 7.01
CA ASP A 81 -6.30 -7.88 7.10
C ASP A 81 -6.04 -8.36 8.52
N GLY A 82 -5.49 -7.52 9.37
CA GLY A 82 -5.20 -7.83 10.77
C GLY A 82 -5.68 -6.75 11.71
N ILE A 83 -5.23 -5.54 11.49
CA ILE A 83 -5.59 -4.39 12.33
C ILE A 83 -5.73 -3.12 11.48
N ALA A 84 -6.72 -2.30 11.80
CA ALA A 84 -6.79 -0.91 11.38
C ALA A 84 -7.16 -0.09 12.62
N ALA A 85 -6.14 0.45 13.30
CA ALA A 85 -6.34 1.18 14.54
C ALA A 85 -6.06 2.68 14.35
N SER A 86 -6.70 3.52 15.19
CA SER A 86 -6.44 4.95 15.20
C SER A 86 -6.56 5.55 13.79
N MET A 87 -5.56 6.28 13.31
CA MET A 87 -5.59 6.90 11.98
C MET A 87 -5.78 5.89 10.83
N ALA A 88 -5.33 4.63 10.97
CA ALA A 88 -5.56 3.60 9.97
C ALA A 88 -7.05 3.23 9.83
N SER A 89 -7.82 3.27 10.95
CA SER A 89 -9.27 3.05 10.89
C SER A 89 -9.99 4.20 10.16
N VAL A 90 -9.50 5.43 10.31
CA VAL A 90 -10.02 6.58 9.55
C VAL A 90 -9.75 6.42 8.06
N ILE A 91 -8.52 6.05 7.67
CA ILE A 91 -8.15 5.82 6.27
C ILE A 91 -9.05 4.73 5.65
N ALA A 92 -9.33 3.65 6.38
CA ALA A 92 -10.22 2.58 5.92
C ALA A 92 -11.60 3.12 5.50
N LEU A 93 -12.07 4.21 6.11
CA LEU A 93 -13.40 4.78 5.89
C LEU A 93 -13.43 5.89 4.83
N CYS A 94 -12.51 5.89 3.87
CA CYS A 94 -12.38 6.94 2.84
C CYS A 94 -13.54 7.01 1.81
N GLY A 95 -14.65 6.35 2.06
CA GLY A 95 -15.83 6.34 1.19
C GLY A 95 -15.79 5.30 0.07
N LYS A 96 -14.85 4.37 0.15
CA LYS A 96 -14.76 3.19 -0.72
C LYS A 96 -15.34 1.97 0.01
N PRO A 97 -15.75 0.89 -0.70
CA PRO A 97 -16.16 -0.36 -0.06
C PRO A 97 -15.07 -0.92 0.87
N VAL A 98 -15.47 -1.35 2.06
CA VAL A 98 -14.57 -1.86 3.10
C VAL A 98 -14.90 -3.31 3.40
N GLN A 99 -13.92 -4.19 3.24
CA GLN A 99 -13.98 -5.60 3.60
C GLN A 99 -13.02 -5.88 4.75
N MET A 100 -13.41 -6.66 5.71
CA MET A 100 -12.58 -6.95 6.89
C MET A 100 -12.43 -8.44 7.10
N SER A 101 -11.24 -8.91 7.50
CA SER A 101 -11.08 -10.28 7.95
C SER A 101 -11.86 -10.52 9.25
N ARG A 102 -12.45 -11.71 9.40
CA ARG A 102 -13.16 -12.12 10.63
C ARG A 102 -12.33 -11.92 11.89
N TYR A 103 -11.03 -12.13 11.79
CA TYR A 103 -10.10 -12.07 12.93
C TYR A 103 -9.42 -10.72 13.08
N ALA A 104 -9.63 -9.80 12.14
CA ALA A 104 -9.10 -8.45 12.23
C ALA A 104 -9.78 -7.62 13.31
N ARG A 105 -9.18 -6.48 13.64
CA ARG A 105 -9.69 -5.51 14.61
C ARG A 105 -9.70 -4.12 14.03
N LEU A 106 -10.76 -3.38 14.32
CA LEU A 106 -10.78 -1.92 14.22
C LEU A 106 -10.59 -1.33 15.61
N MET A 107 -9.95 -0.17 15.70
CA MET A 107 -9.86 0.59 16.95
C MET A 107 -10.04 2.07 16.71
N LEU A 108 -10.95 2.65 17.47
CA LEU A 108 -11.28 4.07 17.50
C LEU A 108 -10.89 4.63 18.87
N HIS A 109 -10.33 5.81 18.91
CA HIS A 109 -9.99 6.51 20.15
C HIS A 109 -9.81 8.03 19.93
N SER A 110 -9.69 8.76 21.03
CA SER A 110 -9.35 10.19 21.06
C SER A 110 -7.98 10.45 20.43
N VAL A 111 -7.79 11.63 19.86
CA VAL A 111 -6.50 12.07 19.35
C VAL A 111 -5.48 12.14 20.48
N GLN A 112 -4.33 11.51 20.28
CA GLN A 112 -3.19 11.58 21.19
C GLN A 112 -2.15 12.54 20.63
N GLY A 113 -1.65 13.41 21.49
CA GLY A 113 -0.61 14.36 21.13
C GLY A 113 0.01 14.97 22.36
N GLY A 114 1.05 15.76 22.17
CA GLY A 114 1.72 16.43 23.27
C GLY A 114 2.58 17.57 22.76
N CYS A 115 2.87 18.50 23.66
CA CYS A 115 3.77 19.60 23.41
C CYS A 115 4.56 19.93 24.68
N TYR A 116 5.63 20.67 24.49
CA TYR A 116 6.41 21.26 25.56
C TYR A 116 6.47 22.77 25.34
N GLY A 117 6.23 23.55 26.40
CA GLY A 117 6.26 24.99 26.28
C GLY A 117 5.63 25.71 27.47
N ASN A 118 5.37 26.99 27.31
CA ASN A 118 4.67 27.80 28.28
C ASN A 118 3.14 27.53 28.26
N LYS A 119 2.42 28.17 29.20
CA LYS A 119 0.97 27.97 29.35
C LYS A 119 0.15 28.22 28.07
N GLU A 120 0.52 29.21 27.26
CA GLU A 120 -0.21 29.57 26.05
C GLU A 120 0.09 28.57 24.92
N GLU A 121 1.32 28.07 24.83
CA GLU A 121 1.70 27.00 23.90
C GLU A 121 0.95 25.69 24.21
N MET A 122 0.84 25.32 25.50
CA MET A 122 0.05 24.15 25.93
C MET A 122 -1.43 24.31 25.59
N ARG A 123 -2.01 25.51 25.78
CA ARG A 123 -3.39 25.78 25.37
C ARG A 123 -3.56 25.70 23.86
N GLY A 124 -2.55 26.14 23.10
CA GLY A 124 -2.53 25.99 21.64
C GLY A 124 -2.57 24.52 21.22
N CYS A 125 -1.78 23.67 21.86
CA CYS A 125 -1.76 22.24 21.63
C CYS A 125 -3.12 21.57 21.93
N ILE A 126 -3.75 21.94 23.04
CA ILE A 126 -5.09 21.43 23.38
C ILE A 126 -6.10 21.82 22.29
N ARG A 127 -6.13 23.06 21.86
CA ARG A 127 -7.04 23.51 20.78
C ARG A 127 -6.80 22.76 19.48
N GLU A 128 -5.56 22.44 19.15
CA GLU A 128 -5.20 21.65 17.97
C GLU A 128 -5.75 20.22 18.06
N ILE A 129 -5.57 19.56 19.20
CA ILE A 129 -6.12 18.23 19.47
C ILE A 129 -7.65 18.27 19.34
N GLU A 130 -8.31 19.23 19.97
CA GLU A 130 -9.78 19.40 19.90
C GLU A 130 -10.25 19.60 18.44
N SER A 131 -9.54 20.39 17.65
CA SER A 131 -9.82 20.62 16.24
C SER A 131 -9.67 19.34 15.39
N LEU A 132 -8.62 18.56 15.64
CA LEU A 132 -8.42 17.28 14.96
C LEU A 132 -9.50 16.27 15.35
N GLU A 133 -9.85 16.16 16.64
CA GLU A 133 -10.94 15.31 17.10
C GLU A 133 -12.27 15.68 16.45
N ASP A 134 -12.54 16.98 16.32
CA ASP A 134 -13.75 17.46 15.65
C ASP A 134 -13.83 16.96 14.19
N THR A 135 -12.71 17.05 13.48
CA THR A 135 -12.58 16.55 12.11
C THR A 135 -12.76 15.03 12.02
N LEU A 136 -12.09 14.27 12.90
CA LEU A 136 -12.18 12.80 12.86
C LEU A 136 -13.58 12.32 13.28
N CYS A 137 -14.22 12.95 14.26
CA CYS A 137 -15.61 12.66 14.62
C CYS A 137 -16.55 12.84 13.43
N GLU A 138 -16.39 13.91 12.65
CA GLU A 138 -17.16 14.14 11.43
C GLU A 138 -16.96 13.02 10.40
N MET A 139 -15.72 12.56 10.21
CA MET A 139 -15.40 11.47 9.27
C MET A 139 -16.06 10.14 9.68
N TYR A 140 -16.03 9.79 10.98
CA TYR A 140 -16.70 8.59 11.48
C TYR A 140 -18.24 8.75 11.43
N ALA A 141 -18.77 9.91 11.81
CA ALA A 141 -20.19 10.20 11.77
C ALA A 141 -20.77 10.05 10.35
N ALA A 142 -20.06 10.59 9.35
CA ALA A 142 -20.43 10.45 7.96
C ALA A 142 -20.47 8.99 7.49
N ARG A 143 -19.52 8.15 7.96
CA ARG A 143 -19.48 6.72 7.61
C ARG A 143 -20.58 5.92 8.30
N MET A 144 -20.82 6.17 9.59
CA MET A 144 -21.77 5.42 10.41
C MET A 144 -23.21 5.91 10.23
N GLY A 145 -23.43 7.05 9.56
CA GLY A 145 -24.74 7.68 9.46
C GLY A 145 -25.30 8.15 10.80
N LYS A 146 -24.40 8.56 11.72
CA LYS A 146 -24.72 8.98 13.09
C LYS A 146 -24.44 10.46 13.30
N ASP A 147 -24.99 11.01 14.40
CA ASP A 147 -24.67 12.36 14.83
C ASP A 147 -23.21 12.46 15.33
N LYS A 148 -22.56 13.59 15.04
CA LYS A 148 -21.15 13.82 15.40
C LYS A 148 -20.93 13.82 16.92
N GLU A 149 -21.84 14.41 17.68
CA GLU A 149 -21.74 14.44 19.15
C GLU A 149 -21.97 13.07 19.77
N GLU A 150 -22.82 12.23 19.14
CA GLU A 150 -22.94 10.81 19.52
C GLU A 150 -21.61 10.07 19.35
N ILE A 151 -20.94 10.25 18.20
CA ILE A 151 -19.63 9.64 17.92
C ILE A 151 -18.58 10.13 18.92
N ARG A 152 -18.55 11.45 19.20
CA ARG A 152 -17.64 12.05 20.19
C ARG A 152 -17.83 11.42 21.55
N SER A 153 -19.06 11.34 22.00
CA SER A 153 -19.40 10.77 23.31
C SER A 153 -19.06 9.28 23.45
N LEU A 154 -19.18 8.50 22.36
CA LEU A 154 -19.01 7.06 22.39
C LEU A 154 -17.54 6.63 22.20
N TYR A 155 -16.77 7.35 21.39
CA TYR A 155 -15.45 6.88 20.93
C TYR A 155 -14.30 7.84 21.21
N PHE A 156 -14.56 9.08 21.64
CA PHE A 156 -13.55 10.07 21.98
C PHE A 156 -13.60 10.43 23.48
N ASP A 157 -13.74 9.40 24.32
CA ASP A 157 -13.82 9.48 25.78
C ASP A 157 -12.45 9.25 26.48
N GLY A 158 -11.37 9.22 25.72
CA GLY A 158 -10.01 8.98 26.19
C GLY A 158 -9.65 7.50 26.37
N LYS A 159 -10.49 6.58 25.87
CA LYS A 159 -10.23 5.14 25.89
C LYS A 159 -10.10 4.56 24.50
N ASP A 160 -9.53 3.36 24.40
CA ASP A 160 -9.44 2.59 23.17
C ASP A 160 -10.71 1.74 23.00
N HIS A 161 -11.42 1.94 21.89
CA HIS A 161 -12.62 1.21 21.51
C HIS A 161 -12.31 0.17 20.44
N TRP A 162 -12.06 -1.05 20.85
CA TRP A 162 -11.72 -2.19 19.99
C TRP A 162 -12.97 -2.89 19.48
N LEU A 163 -13.08 -3.01 18.17
CA LEU A 163 -14.21 -3.64 17.49
C LEU A 163 -13.76 -4.88 16.71
N ARG A 164 -14.53 -5.96 16.85
CA ARG A 164 -14.43 -7.13 16.00
C ARG A 164 -15.14 -6.89 14.68
N ALA A 165 -14.91 -7.76 13.70
CA ALA A 165 -15.50 -7.62 12.39
C ALA A 165 -17.04 -7.62 12.39
N ASP A 166 -17.67 -8.46 13.23
CA ASP A 166 -19.13 -8.51 13.39
C ASP A 166 -19.70 -7.22 14.03
N GLU A 167 -19.01 -6.64 15.00
CA GLU A 167 -19.37 -5.37 15.63
C GLU A 167 -19.19 -4.21 14.67
N ALA A 168 -18.08 -4.16 13.93
CA ALA A 168 -17.82 -3.14 12.92
C ALA A 168 -18.84 -3.16 11.78
N LEU A 169 -19.27 -4.37 11.35
CA LEU A 169 -20.33 -4.55 10.37
C LEU A 169 -21.69 -4.05 10.89
N ALA A 170 -22.04 -4.39 12.11
CA ALA A 170 -23.29 -3.95 12.73
C ALA A 170 -23.37 -2.41 12.92
N LEU A 171 -22.21 -1.75 13.11
CA LEU A 171 -22.09 -0.31 13.23
C LEU A 171 -22.01 0.43 11.87
N GLY A 172 -21.97 -0.30 10.75
CA GLY A 172 -21.85 0.29 9.41
C GLY A 172 -20.45 0.80 9.09
N LEU A 173 -19.44 0.45 9.88
CA LEU A 173 -18.04 0.82 9.63
C LEU A 173 -17.43 0.05 8.46
N ILE A 174 -17.87 -1.19 8.24
CA ILE A 174 -17.46 -2.03 7.12
C ILE A 174 -18.66 -2.52 6.32
N ASP A 175 -18.44 -2.95 5.08
CA ASP A 175 -19.49 -3.43 4.17
C ASP A 175 -19.56 -4.97 4.11
N GLY A 176 -18.52 -5.67 4.58
CA GLY A 176 -18.54 -7.14 4.58
C GLY A 176 -17.35 -7.75 5.33
N ILE A 177 -17.49 -9.07 5.55
CA ILE A 177 -16.44 -9.91 6.12
C ILE A 177 -16.02 -10.90 5.03
N TYR A 178 -14.82 -10.72 4.46
CA TYR A 178 -14.41 -11.42 3.23
C TYR A 178 -14.02 -12.89 3.45
N ASP A 179 -13.71 -13.28 4.68
CA ASP A 179 -13.37 -14.63 5.11
C ASP A 179 -14.39 -15.20 6.12
N ALA A 180 -15.67 -14.82 5.96
CA ALA A 180 -16.74 -15.23 6.87
C ALA A 180 -17.00 -16.74 6.83
N ASP A 181 -16.72 -17.40 5.68
CA ASP A 181 -16.88 -18.84 5.58
C ASP A 181 -15.78 -19.55 6.40
N PRO A 182 -16.16 -20.45 7.33
CA PRO A 182 -15.19 -21.22 8.08
C PRO A 182 -14.31 -22.05 7.14
N LEU A 183 -13.03 -22.21 7.50
CA LEU A 183 -12.19 -23.22 6.86
C LEU A 183 -12.77 -24.59 7.20
N PRO A 184 -12.80 -25.55 6.27
CA PRO A 184 -13.12 -26.94 6.59
C PRO A 184 -12.19 -27.43 7.71
N GLU A 185 -12.74 -28.09 8.75
CA GLU A 185 -11.98 -28.46 9.96
C GLU A 185 -10.76 -29.33 9.66
N ASP A 186 -10.81 -30.10 8.58
CA ASP A 186 -9.74 -31.03 8.16
C ASP A 186 -8.80 -30.44 7.07
N SER A 187 -8.77 -29.10 6.88
CA SER A 187 -7.94 -28.48 5.83
C SER A 187 -6.46 -28.60 6.16
N THR A 188 -5.67 -29.11 5.21
CA THR A 188 -4.20 -29.08 5.33
C THR A 188 -3.66 -27.64 5.20
N PRO A 189 -2.43 -27.34 5.66
CA PRO A 189 -1.80 -26.03 5.50
C PRO A 189 -1.79 -25.55 4.04
N GLU A 190 -1.56 -26.45 3.08
CA GLU A 190 -1.56 -26.15 1.65
C GLU A 190 -2.97 -25.80 1.14
N GLN A 191 -4.00 -26.51 1.61
CA GLN A 191 -5.39 -26.21 1.29
C GLN A 191 -5.82 -24.87 1.91
N VAL A 192 -5.42 -24.59 3.15
CA VAL A 192 -5.62 -23.31 3.81
C VAL A 192 -4.98 -22.19 2.99
N PHE A 193 -3.72 -22.35 2.59
CA PHE A 193 -3.02 -21.40 1.73
C PHE A 193 -3.73 -21.19 0.39
N GLN A 194 -4.19 -22.26 -0.26
CA GLN A 194 -4.95 -22.20 -1.52
C GLN A 194 -6.31 -21.50 -1.34
N ILE A 195 -7.01 -21.79 -0.24
CA ILE A 195 -8.29 -21.14 0.07
C ILE A 195 -8.08 -19.64 0.29
N PHE A 196 -7.08 -19.24 1.06
CA PHE A 196 -6.74 -17.82 1.26
C PHE A 196 -6.31 -17.16 -0.05
N ASN A 197 -5.45 -17.81 -0.81
CA ASN A 197 -5.00 -17.30 -2.11
C ASN A 197 -6.18 -17.15 -3.08
N ASN A 198 -7.09 -18.12 -3.13
CA ASN A 198 -8.29 -18.05 -3.94
C ASN A 198 -9.30 -17.00 -3.44
N ARG A 199 -9.35 -16.74 -2.12
CA ARG A 199 -10.17 -15.66 -1.56
C ARG A 199 -9.60 -14.28 -1.88
N LEU A 200 -8.28 -14.14 -1.83
CA LEU A 200 -7.56 -12.92 -2.24
C LEU A 200 -7.68 -12.66 -3.74
N HIS A 201 -7.83 -13.72 -4.53
CA HIS A 201 -7.93 -13.68 -5.98
C HIS A 201 -9.32 -14.16 -6.49
N LYS A 202 -10.37 -14.12 -5.67
CA LYS A 202 -11.72 -14.40 -6.18
C LYS A 202 -11.99 -13.43 -7.33
N PRO A 203 -12.13 -13.92 -8.57
CA PRO A 203 -12.69 -13.10 -9.62
C PRO A 203 -14.14 -12.83 -9.20
N GLN A 204 -14.42 -11.60 -8.79
CA GLN A 204 -15.79 -11.13 -8.76
C GLN A 204 -16.24 -11.08 -10.22
N ASN A 205 -17.18 -11.93 -10.51
CA ASN A 205 -17.72 -12.25 -11.81
C ASN A 205 -16.85 -13.18 -12.67
N LYS A 206 -17.38 -14.38 -12.88
CA LYS A 206 -17.16 -15.09 -14.13
C LYS A 206 -17.61 -14.16 -15.27
N SER A 207 -16.74 -13.26 -15.71
CA SER A 207 -16.77 -12.93 -17.11
C SER A 207 -16.46 -14.28 -17.78
N ASN A 208 -17.45 -14.92 -18.36
CA ASN A 208 -17.21 -15.87 -19.42
C ASN A 208 -16.29 -15.13 -20.38
N MET A 209 -14.99 -15.40 -20.29
CA MET A 209 -14.03 -14.82 -21.22
C MET A 209 -14.44 -15.41 -22.55
N ASN A 210 -15.16 -14.58 -23.33
CA ASN A 210 -15.72 -15.01 -24.59
C ASN A 210 -14.52 -15.36 -25.48
N LEU A 211 -14.50 -16.56 -26.03
CA LEU A 211 -13.48 -17.01 -26.98
C LEU A 211 -13.22 -15.96 -28.07
N ASP A 212 -14.25 -15.23 -28.45
CA ASP A 212 -14.19 -14.13 -29.43
C ASP A 212 -13.40 -12.92 -28.94
N GLU A 213 -13.34 -12.67 -27.63
CA GLU A 213 -12.48 -11.63 -27.05
C GLU A 213 -11.01 -12.05 -27.00
N LEU A 214 -10.73 -13.32 -26.69
CA LEU A 214 -9.37 -13.87 -26.76
C LEU A 214 -8.81 -13.80 -28.19
N LYS A 215 -9.61 -14.11 -29.21
CA LYS A 215 -9.20 -14.02 -30.61
C LYS A 215 -8.84 -12.59 -31.07
N LYS A 216 -9.29 -11.55 -30.37
CA LYS A 216 -8.89 -10.16 -30.65
C LYS A 216 -7.44 -9.87 -30.23
N ARG A 217 -6.85 -10.69 -29.36
CA ARG A 217 -5.45 -10.52 -28.94
C ARG A 217 -4.50 -11.10 -29.98
N PRO A 218 -3.41 -10.40 -30.34
CA PRO A 218 -2.52 -10.78 -31.44
C PRO A 218 -2.04 -12.24 -31.36
N ARG A 219 -1.74 -12.73 -30.15
CA ARG A 219 -1.20 -14.09 -29.92
C ARG A 219 -2.22 -15.20 -30.19
N PHE A 220 -3.49 -14.94 -29.91
CA PHE A 220 -4.58 -15.93 -30.06
C PHE A 220 -5.39 -15.78 -31.36
N LYS A 221 -4.99 -14.83 -32.21
CA LYS A 221 -5.71 -14.49 -33.44
C LYS A 221 -5.87 -15.67 -34.39
N ASN A 222 -4.93 -16.60 -34.39
CA ASN A 222 -4.91 -17.76 -35.29
C ASN A 222 -5.39 -19.06 -34.62
N CYS A 223 -5.83 -19.02 -33.34
CA CYS A 223 -6.35 -20.16 -32.64
C CYS A 223 -7.80 -20.45 -33.13
N VAL A 224 -8.05 -21.62 -33.68
CA VAL A 224 -9.34 -22.02 -34.21
C VAL A 224 -9.97 -23.08 -33.32
N THR A 225 -9.17 -23.97 -32.74
CA THR A 225 -9.61 -25.08 -31.88
C THR A 225 -9.16 -24.86 -30.41
N ASP A 226 -9.83 -25.56 -29.49
CA ASP A 226 -9.47 -25.58 -28.08
C ASP A 226 -8.00 -26.03 -27.86
N ASP A 227 -7.53 -26.98 -28.68
CA ASP A 227 -6.16 -27.48 -28.66
C ASP A 227 -5.15 -26.38 -29.07
N ASP A 228 -5.51 -25.51 -30.02
CA ASP A 228 -4.68 -24.38 -30.39
C ASP A 228 -4.53 -23.39 -29.21
N PHE A 229 -5.63 -23.10 -28.50
CA PHE A 229 -5.62 -22.25 -27.32
C PHE A 229 -4.79 -22.85 -26.20
N LEU A 230 -4.97 -24.15 -25.90
CA LEU A 230 -4.21 -24.85 -24.86
C LEU A 230 -2.71 -24.85 -25.15
N ARG A 231 -2.32 -25.03 -26.42
CA ARG A 231 -0.91 -24.98 -26.84
C ARG A 231 -0.33 -23.58 -26.64
N GLU A 232 -1.02 -22.51 -27.02
CA GLU A 232 -0.55 -21.14 -26.82
C GLU A 232 -0.48 -20.74 -25.34
N VAL A 233 -1.39 -21.21 -24.51
CA VAL A 233 -1.33 -21.05 -23.05
C VAL A 233 -0.10 -21.77 -22.48
N GLY A 234 0.17 -23.02 -22.87
CA GLY A 234 1.37 -23.76 -22.44
C GLY A 234 2.69 -23.09 -22.83
N LEU A 235 2.73 -22.43 -24.01
CA LEU A 235 3.88 -21.62 -24.41
C LEU A 235 4.02 -20.38 -23.51
N LEU A 236 2.93 -19.71 -23.16
CA LEU A 236 2.95 -18.57 -22.22
C LEU A 236 3.42 -18.98 -20.83
N GLU A 237 2.97 -20.14 -20.33
CA GLU A 237 3.45 -20.67 -19.04
C GLU A 237 4.94 -20.97 -19.07
N THR A 238 5.44 -21.51 -20.18
CA THR A 238 6.88 -21.77 -20.39
C THR A 238 7.69 -20.47 -20.44
N GLU A 239 7.17 -19.43 -21.11
CA GLU A 239 7.81 -18.10 -21.15
C GLU A 239 7.76 -17.43 -19.78
N ALA A 240 6.64 -17.51 -19.06
CA ALA A 240 6.50 -16.99 -17.70
C ALA A 240 7.46 -17.66 -16.71
N GLY A 241 7.70 -18.96 -16.87
CA GLY A 241 8.67 -19.72 -16.07
C GLY A 241 10.13 -19.27 -16.24
N LYS A 242 10.46 -18.52 -17.29
CA LYS A 242 11.80 -17.95 -17.52
C LYS A 242 12.01 -16.60 -16.82
N VAL A 243 10.92 -15.92 -16.42
CA VAL A 243 10.98 -14.57 -15.80
C VAL A 243 11.87 -14.54 -14.55
N PRO A 244 11.79 -15.50 -13.58
CA PRO A 244 12.67 -15.48 -12.43
C PRO A 244 14.17 -15.58 -12.78
N GLY A 245 14.51 -16.32 -13.84
CA GLY A 245 15.90 -16.42 -14.32
C GLY A 245 16.39 -15.12 -14.95
N LEU A 246 15.52 -14.42 -15.68
CA LEU A 246 15.84 -13.11 -16.27
C LEU A 246 16.01 -12.05 -15.19
N ASP A 247 15.20 -12.07 -14.13
CA ASP A 247 15.32 -11.13 -13.01
C ASP A 247 16.64 -11.34 -12.25
N ALA A 248 17.08 -12.60 -12.06
CA ALA A 248 18.36 -12.91 -11.47
C ALA A 248 19.53 -12.37 -12.32
N GLU A 249 19.45 -12.54 -13.64
CA GLU A 249 20.47 -12.05 -14.59
C GLU A 249 20.51 -10.50 -14.62
N VAL A 250 19.36 -9.84 -14.63
CA VAL A 250 19.25 -8.37 -14.53
C VAL A 250 19.88 -7.87 -13.21
N THR A 251 19.66 -8.57 -12.12
CA THR A 251 20.25 -8.22 -10.82
C THR A 251 21.77 -8.37 -10.84
N ARG A 252 22.30 -9.48 -11.42
CA ARG A 252 23.73 -9.71 -11.61
C ARG A 252 24.37 -8.60 -12.46
N LEU A 253 23.80 -8.30 -13.62
CA LEU A 253 24.31 -7.26 -14.52
C LEU A 253 24.29 -5.86 -13.91
N LYS A 254 23.27 -5.55 -13.10
CA LYS A 254 23.24 -4.28 -12.34
C LYS A 254 24.37 -4.20 -11.30
N GLY A 255 24.71 -5.31 -10.67
CA GLY A 255 25.86 -5.41 -9.75
C GLY A 255 27.18 -5.14 -10.47
N GLU A 256 27.43 -5.81 -11.59
CA GLU A 256 28.63 -5.61 -12.40
C GLU A 256 28.76 -4.18 -12.92
N LEU A 257 27.66 -3.60 -13.40
CA LEU A 257 27.64 -2.20 -13.86
C LEU A 257 27.99 -1.23 -12.74
N LYS A 258 27.54 -1.49 -11.52
CA LYS A 258 27.90 -0.67 -10.35
C LYS A 258 29.39 -0.76 -10.05
N GLU A 259 29.98 -1.96 -10.04
CA GLU A 259 31.41 -2.15 -9.82
C GLU A 259 32.25 -1.44 -10.87
N PHE A 260 31.84 -1.49 -12.15
CA PHE A 260 32.52 -0.77 -13.23
C PHE A 260 32.46 0.75 -13.05
N ARG A 261 31.32 1.29 -12.61
CA ARG A 261 31.18 2.74 -12.34
C ARG A 261 32.05 3.16 -11.16
N ASP A 262 31.98 2.42 -10.03
CA ASP A 262 32.76 2.72 -8.83
C ASP A 262 34.28 2.70 -9.14
N LYS A 263 34.71 1.79 -10.01
CA LYS A 263 36.11 1.73 -10.48
C LYS A 263 36.47 2.91 -11.38
N ALA A 264 35.62 3.26 -12.32
CA ALA A 264 35.84 4.40 -13.21
C ALA A 264 35.93 5.72 -12.43
N ASP A 265 35.06 5.92 -11.45
CA ASP A 265 35.07 7.09 -10.58
C ASP A 265 36.35 7.15 -9.73
N ALA A 266 36.84 6.00 -9.24
CA ALA A 266 38.09 5.93 -8.49
C ALA A 266 39.31 6.23 -9.39
N ASP A 267 39.35 5.70 -10.61
CA ASP A 267 40.43 5.95 -11.57
C ASP A 267 40.45 7.43 -12.00
N GLU A 268 39.26 8.06 -12.21
CA GLU A 268 39.16 9.49 -12.50
C GLU A 268 39.64 10.35 -11.34
N ALA A 269 39.24 10.02 -10.10
CA ALA A 269 39.69 10.72 -8.91
C ALA A 269 41.20 10.61 -8.71
N ALA A 270 41.79 9.44 -8.96
CA ALA A 270 43.22 9.23 -8.89
C ALA A 270 43.97 10.02 -9.98
N ALA A 271 43.47 10.04 -11.21
CA ALA A 271 44.04 10.82 -12.30
C ALA A 271 43.98 12.34 -12.01
N ARG A 272 42.86 12.82 -11.46
CA ARG A 272 42.68 14.21 -11.06
C ARG A 272 43.65 14.62 -9.94
N LYS A 273 43.80 13.75 -8.92
CA LYS A 273 44.75 13.99 -7.84
C LYS A 273 46.19 14.10 -8.35
N LYS A 274 46.57 13.16 -9.24
CA LYS A 274 47.92 13.17 -9.83
C LYS A 274 48.19 14.48 -10.62
N LEU A 275 47.20 14.96 -11.39
CA LEU A 275 47.32 16.21 -12.15
C LEU A 275 47.49 17.43 -11.20
N LEU A 276 46.84 17.43 -10.05
CA LEU A 276 46.97 18.47 -9.04
C LEU A 276 48.37 18.41 -8.36
N ASP A 277 48.78 17.20 -7.95
CA ASP A 277 50.09 16.99 -7.33
C ASP A 277 51.24 17.41 -8.31
N ASP A 278 51.11 17.05 -9.59
CA ASP A 278 52.08 17.45 -10.64
C ASP A 278 52.08 18.97 -10.84
N ALA A 279 50.92 19.64 -10.80
CA ALA A 279 50.80 21.09 -10.95
C ALA A 279 51.35 21.87 -9.74
N GLU A 280 51.23 21.34 -8.52
CA GLU A 280 51.85 21.85 -7.31
C GLU A 280 53.38 21.74 -7.39
N ASN A 281 53.89 20.56 -7.77
CA ASN A 281 55.33 20.31 -7.89
C ASN A 281 55.99 21.19 -8.95
N ASP A 282 55.29 21.49 -10.05
CA ASP A 282 55.77 22.36 -11.13
C ASP A 282 55.60 23.87 -10.81
N GLY A 283 55.05 24.23 -9.62
CA GLY A 283 54.81 25.61 -9.20
C GLY A 283 53.76 26.34 -10.01
N ARG A 284 52.85 25.61 -10.70
CA ARG A 284 51.75 26.17 -11.50
C ARG A 284 50.54 26.56 -10.67
N ILE A 285 50.40 25.98 -9.48
CA ILE A 285 49.35 26.31 -8.49
C ILE A 285 50.02 26.32 -7.11
N ASP A 286 49.47 27.13 -6.19
CA ASP A 286 49.91 27.19 -4.79
C ASP A 286 48.96 26.31 -3.95
N ALA A 287 49.48 25.60 -2.94
CA ALA A 287 48.73 24.75 -2.02
C ALA A 287 47.65 25.49 -1.20
N THR A 288 47.54 26.78 -1.34
CA THR A 288 46.59 27.66 -0.66
C THR A 288 45.44 28.13 -1.57
N THR A 289 45.36 27.72 -2.80
CA THR A 289 44.25 27.99 -3.74
C THR A 289 43.37 26.81 -3.88
#